data_7d8379a6be9c0cd7b6f6d552b1ba2476
#
_entry.id   7d8379a6be9c0cd7b6f6d552b1ba2476
#
_cell.length_a   1.000
_cell.length_b   1.000
_cell.length_c   1.000
_cell.angle_alpha   90.00
_cell.angle_beta   90.00
_cell.angle_gamma   90.00
#
_symmetry.space_group_name_H-M   'P 1'
#
loop_
_entity.id
_entity.type
_entity.pdbx_description
1 polymer ?
#
loop_
_entity_poly.entity_id
_entity_poly.type
_entity_poly.pdbx_seq_one_letter_code
_entity_poly.pdbx_strand_id
1 'polypeptide(L)'
;FLLALLGFVIILLLAVFRFNVTLPNPVVYCVSYMVTIAYSLCLGFGVGILIDKLNTYSAAMMAFFMPMFILSDTTIPLSVMPESFQKVAMINPLYHMTNVLRVAWDIERYSNDVKGFWFSMTFLAGLIIVVGIFTGIRWKRKK
;
A
#
# COMPACT_ATOMS: atom_id res chain seq x y z
N PHE A 1 5.96 -1.89 12.91
CA PHE A 1 6.36 -0.56 12.46
C PHE A 1 7.89 -0.43 12.38
N LEU A 2 8.62 -0.63 13.49
CA LEU A 2 10.09 -0.51 13.52
C LEU A 2 10.80 -1.39 12.50
N LEU A 3 10.41 -2.66 12.36
CA LEU A 3 10.97 -3.58 11.37
C LEU A 3 10.72 -3.13 9.93
N ALA A 4 9.53 -2.59 9.65
CA ALA A 4 9.20 -2.06 8.32
C ALA A 4 10.02 -0.81 8.00
N LEU A 5 10.22 0.08 8.97
CA LEU A 5 11.09 1.25 8.83
C LEU A 5 12.55 0.85 8.62
N LEU A 6 13.05 -0.11 9.40
CA LEU A 6 14.42 -0.59 9.27
C LEU A 6 14.66 -1.23 7.89
N GLY A 7 13.74 -2.06 7.42
CA GLY A 7 13.79 -2.63 6.07
C GLY A 7 13.80 -1.56 4.98
N PHE A 8 12.97 -0.53 5.13
CA PHE A 8 12.94 0.61 4.22
C PHE A 8 14.26 1.36 4.16
N VAL A 9 14.83 1.68 5.33
CA VAL A 9 16.12 2.39 5.40
C VAL A 9 17.23 1.57 4.75
N ILE A 10 17.28 0.26 5.01
CA ILE A 10 18.27 -0.63 4.39
C ILE A 10 18.14 -0.65 2.86
N ILE A 11 16.92 -0.82 2.35
CA ILE A 11 16.68 -0.85 0.90
C ILE A 11 17.03 0.48 0.26
N LEU A 12 16.67 1.60 0.91
CA LEU A 12 16.97 2.95 0.43
C LEU A 12 18.47 3.22 0.41
N LEU A 13 19.20 2.83 1.45
CA LEU A 13 20.65 2.93 1.51
C LEU A 13 21.31 2.09 0.40
N LEU A 14 20.87 0.86 0.20
CA LEU A 14 21.35 0.01 -0.89
C LEU A 14 21.07 0.64 -2.26
N ALA A 15 19.89 1.19 -2.48
CA ALA A 15 19.52 1.85 -3.74
C ALA A 15 20.45 3.04 -4.03
N VAL A 16 20.70 3.90 -3.03
CA VAL A 16 21.54 5.09 -3.20
C VAL A 16 23.01 4.71 -3.31
N PHE A 17 23.55 3.92 -2.38
CA PHE A 17 24.99 3.66 -2.32
C PHE A 17 25.48 2.59 -3.31
N ARG A 18 24.66 1.58 -3.58
CA ARG A 18 25.08 0.47 -4.47
C ARG A 18 24.71 0.69 -5.92
N PHE A 19 23.55 1.31 -6.17
CA PHE A 19 23.01 1.50 -7.51
C PHE A 19 23.04 2.96 -7.99
N ASN A 20 23.58 3.89 -7.18
CA ASN A 20 23.66 5.32 -7.49
C ASN A 20 22.30 5.91 -7.94
N VAL A 21 21.21 5.42 -7.35
CA VAL A 21 19.88 5.91 -7.68
C VAL A 21 19.65 7.24 -6.99
N THR A 22 19.34 8.26 -7.78
CA THR A 22 18.95 9.58 -7.26
C THR A 22 17.47 9.60 -6.98
N LEU A 23 17.09 10.12 -5.81
CA LEU A 23 15.69 10.37 -5.44
C LEU A 23 15.39 11.85 -5.73
N PRO A 24 14.60 12.17 -6.77
CA PRO A 24 14.31 13.56 -7.12
C PRO A 24 13.60 14.31 -5.99
N ASN A 25 12.65 13.62 -5.30
CA ASN A 25 11.88 14.20 -4.20
C ASN A 25 11.80 13.26 -2.99
N PRO A 26 12.86 13.19 -2.16
CA PRO A 26 12.91 12.25 -1.03
C PRO A 26 11.81 12.50 0.01
N VAL A 27 11.37 13.75 0.20
CA VAL A 27 10.31 14.08 1.15
C VAL A 27 8.97 13.50 0.72
N VAL A 28 8.59 13.68 -0.55
CA VAL A 28 7.34 13.13 -1.09
C VAL A 28 7.35 11.61 -1.03
N TYR A 29 8.50 10.99 -1.34
CA TYR A 29 8.63 9.54 -1.26
C TYR A 29 8.50 9.02 0.18
N CYS A 30 9.14 9.68 1.16
CA CYS A 30 9.00 9.32 2.58
C CYS A 30 7.56 9.45 3.08
N VAL A 31 6.87 10.54 2.74
CA VAL A 31 5.46 10.75 3.12
C VAL A 31 4.57 9.65 2.50
N SER A 32 4.76 9.37 1.22
CA SER A 32 4.03 8.32 0.51
C SER A 32 4.24 6.95 1.14
N TYR A 33 5.47 6.65 1.50
CA TYR A 33 5.82 5.41 2.18
C TYR A 33 5.18 5.30 3.57
N MET A 34 5.15 6.39 4.34
CA MET A 34 4.48 6.41 5.65
C MET A 34 2.98 6.15 5.54
N VAL A 35 2.31 6.72 4.53
CA VAL A 35 0.88 6.46 4.27
C VAL A 35 0.64 4.98 3.93
N THR A 36 1.49 4.38 3.10
CA THR A 36 1.37 2.96 2.73
C THR A 36 1.60 2.03 3.91
N ILE A 37 2.59 2.33 4.78
CA ILE A 37 2.80 1.59 6.02
C ILE A 37 1.60 1.73 6.96
N ALA A 38 1.11 2.96 7.17
CA ALA A 38 -0.03 3.21 8.05
C ALA A 38 -1.26 2.41 7.61
N TYR A 39 -1.55 2.39 6.30
CA TYR A 39 -2.63 1.57 5.74
C TYR A 39 -2.41 0.06 6.00
N SER A 40 -1.21 -0.45 5.72
CA SER A 40 -0.89 -1.87 5.92
C SER A 40 -1.03 -2.30 7.40
N LEU A 41 -0.60 -1.45 8.33
CA LEU A 41 -0.74 -1.70 9.77
C LEU A 41 -2.20 -1.68 10.21
N CYS A 42 -2.98 -0.68 9.76
CA CYS A 42 -4.41 -0.60 10.06
C CYS A 42 -5.15 -1.84 9.54
N LEU A 43 -4.85 -2.28 8.32
CA LEU A 43 -5.48 -3.45 7.72
C LEU A 43 -5.08 -4.73 8.46
N GLY A 44 -3.79 -4.93 8.74
CA GLY A 44 -3.30 -6.10 9.49
C GLY A 44 -3.90 -6.17 10.90
N PHE A 45 -3.95 -5.04 11.59
CA PHE A 45 -4.57 -4.94 12.93
C PHE A 45 -6.09 -5.19 12.87
N GLY A 46 -6.75 -4.63 11.86
CA GLY A 46 -8.20 -4.83 11.65
C GLY A 46 -8.57 -6.29 11.45
N VAL A 47 -7.82 -7.00 10.60
CA VAL A 47 -8.03 -8.44 10.39
C VAL A 47 -7.68 -9.24 11.64
N GLY A 48 -6.61 -8.85 12.36
CA GLY A 48 -6.19 -9.50 13.61
C GLY A 48 -7.23 -9.42 14.73
N ILE A 49 -8.04 -8.35 14.79
CA ILE A 49 -9.15 -8.24 15.76
C ILE A 49 -10.31 -9.17 15.39
N LEU A 50 -10.49 -9.49 14.11
CA LEU A 50 -11.59 -10.34 13.66
C LEU A 50 -11.29 -11.83 13.80
N ILE A 51 -10.02 -12.23 13.76
CA ILE A 51 -9.59 -13.62 13.69
C ILE A 51 -8.67 -13.94 14.87
N ASP A 52 -9.14 -14.74 15.80
CA ASP A 52 -8.38 -15.08 17.03
C ASP A 52 -7.37 -16.22 16.80
N LYS A 53 -7.57 -17.08 15.78
CA LYS A 53 -6.69 -18.21 15.49
C LYS A 53 -5.64 -17.83 14.46
N LEU A 54 -4.36 -17.99 14.79
CA LEU A 54 -3.22 -17.63 13.92
C LEU A 54 -3.26 -18.32 12.54
N ASN A 55 -3.59 -19.63 12.51
CA ASN A 55 -3.67 -20.38 11.25
C ASN A 55 -4.81 -19.85 10.36
N THR A 56 -5.96 -19.50 10.93
CA THR A 56 -7.09 -18.92 10.21
C THR A 56 -6.75 -17.52 9.72
N TYR A 57 -6.04 -16.73 10.54
CA TYR A 57 -5.54 -15.42 10.15
C TYR A 57 -4.60 -15.51 8.93
N SER A 58 -3.61 -16.41 8.99
CA SER A 58 -2.65 -16.58 7.89
C SER A 58 -3.33 -17.05 6.60
N ALA A 59 -4.25 -17.99 6.69
CA ALA A 59 -5.02 -18.47 5.54
C ALA A 59 -5.92 -17.36 4.94
N ALA A 60 -6.60 -16.59 5.78
CA ALA A 60 -7.45 -15.47 5.35
C ALA A 60 -6.62 -14.37 4.68
N MET A 61 -5.45 -14.02 5.27
CA MET A 61 -4.54 -13.04 4.69
C MET A 61 -4.02 -13.50 3.33
N MET A 62 -3.60 -14.75 3.17
CA MET A 62 -3.18 -15.28 1.88
C MET A 62 -4.32 -15.27 0.85
N ALA A 63 -5.50 -15.76 1.22
CA ALA A 63 -6.66 -15.80 0.31
C ALA A 63 -7.08 -14.40 -0.15
N PHE A 64 -6.90 -13.37 0.69
CA PHE A 64 -7.24 -11.98 0.36
C PHE A 64 -6.12 -11.27 -0.41
N PHE A 65 -4.86 -11.40 0.05
CA PHE A 65 -3.75 -10.68 -0.56
C PHE A 65 -3.29 -11.23 -1.90
N MET A 66 -3.38 -12.56 -2.13
CA MET A 66 -2.93 -13.14 -3.40
C MET A 66 -3.66 -12.58 -4.63
N PRO A 67 -5.01 -12.56 -4.69
CA PRO A 67 -5.69 -11.96 -5.83
C PRO A 67 -5.44 -10.44 -5.92
N MET A 68 -5.37 -9.74 -4.79
CA MET A 68 -5.05 -8.31 -4.77
C MET A 68 -3.65 -8.04 -5.31
N PHE A 69 -2.67 -8.88 -4.99
CA PHE A 69 -1.29 -8.73 -5.45
C PHE A 69 -1.18 -8.92 -6.97
N ILE A 70 -1.86 -9.92 -7.52
CA ILE A 70 -1.90 -10.18 -8.97
C ILE A 70 -2.52 -8.99 -9.72
N LEU A 71 -3.56 -8.37 -9.15
CA LEU A 71 -4.30 -7.24 -9.74
C LEU A 71 -3.75 -5.86 -9.33
N SER A 72 -2.55 -5.77 -8.77
CA SER A 72 -2.02 -4.52 -8.22
C SER A 72 -1.07 -3.74 -9.13
N ASP A 73 -0.97 -4.09 -10.42
CA ASP A 73 0.02 -3.49 -11.35
C ASP A 73 1.51 -3.69 -10.93
N THR A 74 1.72 -4.54 -9.91
CA THR A 74 3.07 -4.89 -9.43
C THR A 74 3.63 -6.07 -10.23
N THR A 75 2.79 -7.04 -10.52
CA THR A 75 3.16 -8.29 -11.20
C THR A 75 2.87 -8.23 -12.70
N ILE A 76 1.70 -7.70 -13.06
CA ILE A 76 1.23 -7.55 -14.43
C ILE A 76 0.89 -6.09 -14.67
N PRO A 77 1.53 -5.40 -15.63
CA PRO A 77 1.22 -4.00 -15.94
C PRO A 77 -0.26 -3.83 -16.30
N LEU A 78 -0.89 -2.77 -15.80
CA LEU A 78 -2.30 -2.47 -16.04
C LEU A 78 -2.64 -2.40 -17.54
N SER A 79 -1.69 -1.90 -18.34
CA SER A 79 -1.84 -1.73 -19.79
C SER A 79 -2.04 -3.03 -20.57
N VAL A 80 -1.59 -4.17 -20.04
CA VAL A 80 -1.76 -5.49 -20.68
C VAL A 80 -2.92 -6.30 -20.12
N MET A 81 -3.59 -5.77 -19.08
CA MET A 81 -4.77 -6.42 -18.51
C MET A 81 -6.02 -6.15 -19.37
N PRO A 82 -6.95 -7.12 -19.48
CA PRO A 82 -8.28 -6.86 -20.04
C PRO A 82 -9.03 -5.75 -19.28
N GLU A 83 -9.87 -4.98 -19.96
CA GLU A 83 -10.57 -3.81 -19.38
C GLU A 83 -11.34 -4.14 -18.08
N SER A 84 -11.96 -5.33 -18.00
CA SER A 84 -12.66 -5.77 -16.79
C SER A 84 -11.74 -5.87 -15.58
N PHE A 85 -10.52 -6.39 -15.78
CA PHE A 85 -9.52 -6.50 -14.71
C PHE A 85 -8.92 -5.14 -14.35
N GLN A 86 -8.75 -4.24 -15.33
CA GLN A 86 -8.31 -2.86 -15.06
C GLN A 86 -9.27 -2.12 -14.11
N LYS A 87 -10.58 -2.28 -14.32
CA LYS A 87 -11.60 -1.68 -13.43
C LYS A 87 -11.53 -2.23 -12.00
N VAL A 88 -11.29 -3.54 -11.87
CA VAL A 88 -11.12 -4.18 -10.56
C VAL A 88 -9.81 -3.72 -9.90
N ALA A 89 -8.74 -3.60 -10.67
CA ALA A 89 -7.45 -3.11 -10.17
C ALA A 89 -7.56 -1.68 -9.62
N MET A 90 -8.35 -0.81 -10.24
CA MET A 90 -8.58 0.57 -9.76
C MET A 90 -9.29 0.66 -8.40
N ILE A 91 -9.96 -0.39 -7.95
CA ILE A 91 -10.57 -0.46 -6.60
C ILE A 91 -9.61 -1.09 -5.60
N ASN A 92 -8.54 -1.70 -6.09
CA ASN A 92 -7.58 -2.45 -5.29
C ASN A 92 -6.66 -1.51 -4.49
N PRO A 93 -6.63 -1.57 -3.15
CA PRO A 93 -5.73 -0.74 -2.36
C PRO A 93 -4.24 -0.94 -2.67
N LEU A 94 -3.82 -2.17 -3.03
CA LEU A 94 -2.42 -2.42 -3.40
C LEU A 94 -2.03 -1.69 -4.69
N TYR A 95 -2.94 -1.53 -5.65
CA TYR A 95 -2.72 -0.70 -6.82
C TYR A 95 -2.42 0.75 -6.41
N HIS A 96 -3.22 1.31 -5.50
CA HIS A 96 -3.02 2.69 -5.03
C HIS A 96 -1.71 2.85 -4.25
N MET A 97 -1.32 1.85 -3.43
CA MET A 97 -0.03 1.86 -2.73
C MET A 97 1.14 1.87 -3.73
N THR A 98 1.08 1.03 -4.76
CA THR A 98 2.10 0.95 -5.80
C THR A 98 2.16 2.25 -6.62
N ASN A 99 1.00 2.79 -7.00
CA ASN A 99 0.91 4.02 -7.77
C ASN A 99 1.49 5.22 -7.01
N VAL A 100 1.13 5.37 -5.74
CA VAL A 100 1.65 6.44 -4.87
C VAL A 100 3.18 6.36 -4.75
N LEU A 101 3.75 5.19 -4.54
CA LEU A 101 5.20 5.01 -4.43
C LEU A 101 5.92 5.22 -5.77
N ARG A 102 5.33 4.76 -6.87
CA ARG A 102 5.89 4.91 -8.22
C ARG A 102 5.97 6.38 -8.65
N VAL A 103 4.87 7.12 -8.48
CA VAL A 103 4.83 8.55 -8.83
C VAL A 103 5.71 9.37 -7.89
N ALA A 104 5.75 9.03 -6.59
CA ALA A 104 6.61 9.70 -5.62
C ALA A 104 8.11 9.46 -5.89
N TRP A 105 8.46 8.31 -6.51
CA TRP A 105 9.84 8.01 -6.89
C TRP A 105 10.33 8.93 -8.01
N ASP A 106 9.51 9.13 -9.06
CA ASP A 106 9.88 9.94 -10.23
C ASP A 106 8.67 10.75 -10.71
N ILE A 107 8.47 11.91 -10.06
CA ILE A 107 7.36 12.82 -10.38
C ILE A 107 7.48 13.39 -11.79
N GLU A 108 8.70 13.62 -12.29
CA GLU A 108 8.90 14.20 -13.61
C GLU A 108 8.47 13.23 -14.71
N ARG A 109 8.86 11.96 -14.59
CA ARG A 109 8.48 10.89 -15.52
C ARG A 109 6.97 10.62 -15.51
N TYR A 110 6.33 10.75 -14.36
CA TYR A 110 4.90 10.49 -14.15
C TYR A 110 4.09 11.78 -14.02
N SER A 111 4.58 12.90 -14.57
CA SER A 111 3.91 14.21 -14.48
C SER A 111 2.45 14.21 -14.97
N ASN A 112 2.12 13.36 -15.95
CA ASN A 112 0.75 13.20 -16.44
C ASN A 112 -0.16 12.45 -15.45
N ASP A 113 0.38 11.77 -14.46
CA ASP A 113 -0.36 10.95 -13.50
C ASP A 113 -0.45 11.57 -12.08
N VAL A 114 -0.12 12.85 -11.97
CA VAL A 114 -0.20 13.57 -10.68
C VAL A 114 -1.63 13.57 -10.12
N LYS A 115 -2.65 13.62 -10.98
CA LYS A 115 -4.06 13.49 -10.55
C LYS A 115 -4.33 12.10 -9.96
N GLY A 116 -3.82 11.05 -10.60
CA GLY A 116 -3.89 9.68 -10.10
C GLY A 116 -3.14 9.50 -8.77
N PHE A 117 -2.02 10.18 -8.58
CA PHE A 117 -1.29 10.21 -7.32
C PHE A 117 -2.14 10.76 -6.16
N TRP A 118 -2.70 11.96 -6.32
CA TRP A 118 -3.55 12.57 -5.29
C TRP A 118 -4.82 11.78 -5.02
N PHE A 119 -5.42 11.21 -6.07
CA PHE A 119 -6.54 10.30 -5.92
C PHE A 119 -6.17 9.08 -5.09
N SER A 120 -5.03 8.45 -5.38
CA SER A 120 -4.53 7.27 -4.64
C SER A 120 -4.21 7.61 -3.19
N MET A 121 -3.61 8.78 -2.93
CA MET A 121 -3.34 9.25 -1.56
C MET A 121 -4.62 9.46 -0.76
N THR A 122 -5.62 10.14 -1.34
CA THR A 122 -6.92 10.37 -0.68
C THR A 122 -7.69 9.08 -0.47
N PHE A 123 -7.62 8.16 -1.42
CA PHE A 123 -8.23 6.84 -1.32
C PHE A 123 -7.64 6.03 -0.15
N LEU A 124 -6.31 5.95 -0.05
CA LEU A 124 -5.62 5.26 1.05
C LEU A 124 -5.92 5.92 2.40
N ALA A 125 -5.90 7.25 2.48
CA ALA A 125 -6.24 7.98 3.70
C ALA A 125 -7.69 7.70 4.14
N GLY A 126 -8.64 7.68 3.20
CA GLY A 126 -10.02 7.30 3.46
C GLY A 126 -10.16 5.89 4.00
N LEU A 127 -9.46 4.93 3.41
CA LEU A 127 -9.45 3.55 3.89
C LEU A 127 -8.85 3.41 5.29
N ILE A 128 -7.77 4.13 5.61
CA ILE A 128 -7.19 4.16 6.97
C ILE A 128 -8.24 4.62 7.98
N ILE A 129 -8.99 5.68 7.66
CA ILE A 129 -10.05 6.20 8.54
C ILE A 129 -11.15 5.15 8.72
N VAL A 130 -11.66 4.57 7.64
CA VAL A 130 -12.75 3.57 7.69
C VAL A 130 -12.32 2.34 8.48
N VAL A 131 -11.15 1.77 8.19
CA VAL A 131 -10.61 0.61 8.90
C VAL A 131 -10.32 0.96 10.36
N GLY A 132 -9.77 2.15 10.63
CA GLY A 132 -9.50 2.64 11.99
C GLY A 132 -10.76 2.78 12.84
N ILE A 133 -11.82 3.36 12.29
CA ILE A 133 -13.12 3.46 12.98
C ILE A 133 -13.69 2.07 13.26
N PHE A 134 -13.71 1.20 12.25
CA PHE A 134 -14.23 -0.15 12.39
C PHE A 134 -13.49 -0.95 13.46
N THR A 135 -12.16 -0.90 13.45
CA THR A 135 -11.32 -1.58 14.44
C THR A 135 -11.52 -1.00 15.85
N GLY A 136 -11.64 0.31 15.98
CA GLY A 136 -11.91 0.98 17.25
C GLY A 136 -13.25 0.57 17.86
N ILE A 137 -14.31 0.47 17.05
CA ILE A 137 -15.64 0.00 17.50
C ILE A 137 -15.58 -1.47 17.96
N ARG A 138 -14.91 -2.30 17.17
CA ARG A 138 -14.76 -3.74 17.50
C ARG A 138 -13.91 -3.97 18.76
N TRP A 139 -12.85 -3.21 18.93
CA TRP A 139 -12.00 -3.26 20.12
C TRP A 139 -12.78 -2.96 21.41
N LYS A 140 -13.64 -1.93 21.37
CA LYS A 140 -14.49 -1.57 22.50
C LYS A 140 -15.52 -2.66 22.88
N ARG A 141 -15.96 -3.46 21.91
CA ARG A 141 -16.92 -4.55 22.15
C ARG A 141 -16.29 -5.84 22.67
N LYS A 142 -14.97 -6.00 22.53
CA LYS A 142 -14.21 -7.17 23.07
C LYS A 142 -13.71 -6.96 24.50
N LYS A 143 -13.76 -5.72 25.02
CA LYS A 143 -13.53 -5.39 26.43
C LYS A 143 -14.82 -5.46 27.23
#